data_2a8ae96c8ed83918934e6d34d6a1ebf6
#
_entry.id   2a8ae96c8ed83918934e6d34d6a1ebf6
#
_cell.length_a   1.000
_cell.length_b   1.000
_cell.length_c   1.000
_cell.angle_alpha   90.00
_cell.angle_beta   90.00
_cell.angle_gamma   90.00
#
_symmetry.space_group_name_H-M   'P 1'
#
loop_
_entity.id
_entity.type
_entity.pdbx_description
1 polymer ?
#
loop_
_entity_poly.entity_id
_entity_poly.type
_entity_poly.pdbx_seq_one_letter_code
_entity_poly.pdbx_strand_id
1 'polypeptide(L)'
;MSGPVDWEAWARRFEAIEGPEAFAALFAEGGVFCDPVTPWTTDLHKVARDTDAIFPDWAQQVDRIRGGEDWAVFEWTGTGTFTAEGHPGVPIRMQGATVIEVDADGKVTSWRDYLDTNEPTQQIQAGLAGGAPSATPD
;
A
#
# COMPACT_ATOMS: atom_id res chain seq x y z
N MET A 1 -16.25 15.74 -19.67
CA MET A 1 -16.79 14.58 -19.18
C MET A 1 -15.83 13.44 -19.29
N SER A 2 -15.68 12.78 -18.26
CA SER A 2 -14.74 11.69 -18.28
C SER A 2 -15.44 10.46 -18.80
N GLY A 3 -14.75 9.64 -19.49
CA GLY A 3 -15.24 8.36 -19.89
C GLY A 3 -14.98 7.36 -18.78
N PRO A 4 -15.19 6.08 -19.06
CA PRO A 4 -14.86 5.04 -18.11
C PRO A 4 -13.37 5.09 -17.77
N VAL A 5 -13.04 4.73 -16.55
CA VAL A 5 -11.64 4.70 -16.13
C VAL A 5 -10.96 3.51 -16.79
N ASP A 6 -9.80 3.77 -17.35
CA ASP A 6 -8.92 2.70 -17.84
C ASP A 6 -8.16 2.16 -16.63
N TRP A 7 -8.66 1.08 -16.05
CA TRP A 7 -8.13 0.58 -14.79
C TRP A 7 -6.71 0.03 -14.94
N GLU A 8 -6.37 -0.54 -16.11
CA GLU A 8 -4.99 -0.98 -16.31
C GLU A 8 -4.02 0.20 -16.32
N ALA A 9 -4.39 1.29 -16.99
CA ALA A 9 -3.56 2.49 -17.00
C ALA A 9 -3.50 3.11 -15.60
N TRP A 10 -4.61 3.11 -14.89
CA TRP A 10 -4.65 3.61 -13.51
C TRP A 10 -3.67 2.83 -12.63
N ALA A 11 -3.68 1.50 -12.76
CA ALA A 11 -2.78 0.66 -11.98
C ALA A 11 -1.31 0.98 -12.25
N ARG A 12 -0.97 1.19 -13.52
CA ARG A 12 0.43 1.52 -13.85
C ARG A 12 0.84 2.87 -13.28
N ARG A 13 -0.07 3.84 -13.32
CA ARG A 13 0.23 5.15 -12.73
C ARG A 13 0.38 5.03 -11.21
N PHE A 14 -0.48 4.26 -10.57
CA PHE A 14 -0.39 4.06 -9.13
C PHE A 14 0.96 3.43 -8.75
N GLU A 15 1.39 2.41 -9.49
CA GLU A 15 2.67 1.75 -9.20
C GLU A 15 3.86 2.70 -9.32
N ALA A 16 3.72 3.74 -10.12
CA ALA A 16 4.83 4.65 -10.39
C ALA A 16 4.86 5.86 -9.45
N ILE A 17 3.86 6.05 -8.60
CA ILE A 17 3.86 7.23 -7.74
C ILE A 17 4.93 7.09 -6.66
N GLU A 18 5.44 8.24 -6.22
CA GLU A 18 6.41 8.27 -5.14
C GLU A 18 6.07 9.43 -4.21
N GLY A 19 6.04 9.14 -2.92
CA GLY A 19 5.91 10.15 -1.91
C GLY A 19 4.48 10.50 -1.56
N PRO A 20 4.35 11.20 -0.42
CA PRO A 20 3.02 11.53 0.12
C PRO A 20 2.19 12.43 -0.78
N GLU A 21 2.83 13.37 -1.48
CA GLU A 21 2.10 14.28 -2.35
C GLU A 21 1.45 13.54 -3.52
N ALA A 22 2.21 12.63 -4.14
CA ALA A 22 1.70 11.88 -5.27
C ALA A 22 0.58 10.94 -4.83
N PHE A 23 0.71 10.33 -3.66
CA PHE A 23 -0.35 9.48 -3.13
C PHE A 23 -1.62 10.30 -2.87
N ALA A 24 -1.48 11.42 -2.16
CA ALA A 24 -2.65 12.25 -1.85
C ALA A 24 -3.31 12.79 -3.11
N ALA A 25 -2.54 13.02 -4.16
CA ALA A 25 -3.08 13.54 -5.41
C ALA A 25 -4.00 12.56 -6.13
N LEU A 26 -3.98 11.28 -5.77
CA LEU A 26 -4.93 10.31 -6.33
C LEU A 26 -6.36 10.55 -5.81
N PHE A 27 -6.52 11.24 -4.70
CA PHE A 27 -7.80 11.34 -4.00
C PHE A 27 -8.53 12.62 -4.36
N ALA A 28 -9.86 12.52 -4.38
CA ALA A 28 -10.71 13.70 -4.44
C ALA A 28 -10.62 14.44 -3.12
N GLU A 29 -11.03 15.70 -3.14
CA GLU A 29 -11.13 16.46 -1.90
C GLU A 29 -12.10 15.74 -0.97
N GLY A 30 -11.69 15.54 0.30
CA GLY A 30 -12.51 14.82 1.25
C GLY A 30 -12.44 13.31 1.12
N GLY A 31 -11.63 12.79 0.21
CA GLY A 31 -11.45 11.36 0.07
C GLY A 31 -10.88 10.73 1.34
N VAL A 32 -11.22 9.48 1.58
CA VAL A 32 -10.89 8.81 2.84
C VAL A 32 -10.17 7.48 2.58
N PHE A 33 -9.35 7.11 3.54
CA PHE A 33 -8.54 5.90 3.52
C PHE A 33 -8.72 5.15 4.82
N CYS A 34 -8.75 3.81 4.76
CA CYS A 34 -8.57 3.00 5.96
C CYS A 34 -7.88 1.68 5.62
N ASP A 35 -7.29 1.08 6.63
CA ASP A 35 -6.73 -0.26 6.52
C ASP A 35 -6.95 -0.96 7.87
N PRO A 36 -6.48 -2.21 8.05
CA PRO A 36 -6.78 -2.94 9.29
C PRO A 36 -6.31 -2.26 10.56
N VAL A 37 -5.32 -1.37 10.47
CA VAL A 37 -4.77 -0.70 11.66
C VAL A 37 -5.00 0.80 11.66
N THR A 38 -5.56 1.34 10.58
CA THR A 38 -5.78 2.78 10.43
C THR A 38 -7.28 3.02 10.26
N PRO A 39 -7.94 3.72 11.20
CA PRO A 39 -9.35 4.07 11.01
C PRO A 39 -9.51 5.01 9.83
N TRP A 40 -10.74 5.16 9.34
CA TRP A 40 -11.01 6.08 8.24
C TRP A 40 -10.41 7.46 8.53
N THR A 41 -9.65 7.97 7.60
CA THR A 41 -8.96 9.23 7.74
C THR A 41 -8.93 10.00 6.44
N THR A 42 -8.93 11.32 6.56
CA THR A 42 -8.71 12.20 5.41
C THR A 42 -7.25 12.66 5.33
N ASP A 43 -6.41 12.27 6.28
CA ASP A 43 -5.01 12.72 6.31
C ASP A 43 -4.16 11.77 5.49
N LEU A 44 -4.24 11.95 4.18
CA LEU A 44 -3.61 11.03 3.24
C LEU A 44 -2.10 11.17 3.21
N HIS A 45 -1.60 12.37 3.48
CA HIS A 45 -0.16 12.58 3.57
C HIS A 45 0.44 11.78 4.73
N LYS A 46 -0.28 11.75 5.86
CA LYS A 46 0.19 10.99 7.01
C LYS A 46 0.24 9.50 6.71
N VAL A 47 -0.78 8.97 6.00
CA VAL A 47 -0.80 7.55 5.61
C VAL A 47 0.47 7.21 4.85
N ALA A 48 0.82 8.00 3.85
CA ALA A 48 1.99 7.73 3.03
C ALA A 48 3.29 7.95 3.82
N ARG A 49 3.35 9.00 4.64
CA ARG A 49 4.55 9.26 5.44
C ARG A 49 4.81 8.13 6.43
N ASP A 50 3.76 7.59 7.03
CA ASP A 50 3.92 6.50 8.00
C ASP A 50 4.45 5.25 7.31
N THR A 51 3.97 4.95 6.11
CA THR A 51 4.48 3.82 5.34
C THR A 51 5.96 4.03 5.00
N ASP A 52 6.31 5.22 4.53
CA ASP A 52 7.69 5.52 4.16
C ASP A 52 8.62 5.48 5.37
N ALA A 53 8.12 5.83 6.55
CA ALA A 53 8.93 5.77 7.75
C ALA A 53 9.28 4.35 8.15
N ILE A 54 8.36 3.42 7.93
CA ILE A 54 8.56 2.01 8.29
C ILE A 54 9.31 1.28 7.18
N PHE A 55 8.95 1.57 5.92
CA PHE A 55 9.51 0.92 4.75
C PHE A 55 9.96 1.99 3.75
N PRO A 56 11.16 2.54 3.92
CA PRO A 56 11.61 3.64 3.05
C PRO A 56 11.69 3.26 1.56
N ASP A 57 11.82 1.98 1.28
CA ASP A 57 11.90 1.47 -0.09
C ASP A 57 10.61 0.75 -0.51
N TRP A 58 9.47 1.15 0.07
CA TRP A 58 8.19 0.49 -0.23
C TRP A 58 7.89 0.55 -1.73
N ALA A 59 7.48 -0.60 -2.27
CA ALA A 59 7.06 -0.71 -3.65
C ALA A 59 5.84 -1.63 -3.72
N GLN A 60 4.94 -1.33 -4.63
CA GLN A 60 3.74 -2.15 -4.83
C GLN A 60 3.61 -2.51 -6.29
N GLN A 61 3.22 -3.74 -6.53
CA GLN A 61 2.88 -4.24 -7.85
C GLN A 61 1.40 -4.60 -7.84
N VAL A 62 0.66 -4.10 -8.81
CA VAL A 62 -0.75 -4.48 -8.96
C VAL A 62 -0.78 -5.75 -9.79
N ASP A 63 -1.19 -6.84 -9.16
CA ASP A 63 -1.18 -8.15 -9.80
C ASP A 63 -2.42 -8.36 -10.66
N ARG A 64 -3.55 -7.79 -10.25
CA ARG A 64 -4.80 -7.90 -10.98
C ARG A 64 -5.73 -6.77 -10.55
N ILE A 65 -6.39 -6.16 -11.52
CA ILE A 65 -7.37 -5.11 -11.23
C ILE A 65 -8.63 -5.38 -12.02
N ARG A 66 -9.77 -5.17 -11.37
CA ARG A 66 -11.09 -5.26 -11.98
C ARG A 66 -11.90 -4.09 -11.49
N GLY A 67 -12.65 -3.47 -12.36
CA GLY A 67 -13.44 -2.33 -11.94
C GLY A 67 -14.61 -2.07 -12.84
N GLY A 68 -15.51 -1.27 -12.32
CA GLY A 68 -16.66 -0.77 -13.04
C GLY A 68 -16.46 0.70 -13.36
N GLU A 69 -17.56 1.41 -13.42
CA GLU A 69 -17.56 2.81 -13.81
C GLU A 69 -16.99 3.70 -12.71
N ASP A 70 -17.29 3.39 -11.45
CA ASP A 70 -16.92 4.23 -10.33
C ASP A 70 -16.31 3.45 -9.17
N TRP A 71 -15.79 2.26 -9.43
CA TRP A 71 -15.16 1.44 -8.39
C TRP A 71 -14.17 0.49 -9.02
N ALA A 72 -13.22 0.03 -8.22
CA ALA A 72 -12.31 -1.04 -8.63
C ALA A 72 -11.85 -1.82 -7.41
N VAL A 73 -11.47 -3.06 -7.65
CA VAL A 73 -10.77 -3.89 -6.66
C VAL A 73 -9.46 -4.30 -7.31
N PHE A 74 -8.37 -4.15 -6.59
CA PHE A 74 -7.10 -4.64 -7.12
C PHE A 74 -6.35 -5.45 -6.06
N GLU A 75 -5.70 -6.50 -6.53
CA GLU A 75 -4.83 -7.34 -5.73
C GLU A 75 -3.41 -6.88 -5.95
N TRP A 76 -2.63 -6.84 -4.90
CA TRP A 76 -1.28 -6.29 -5.00
C TRP A 76 -0.31 -7.09 -4.15
N THR A 77 0.96 -6.99 -4.54
CA THR A 77 2.09 -7.48 -3.76
C THR A 77 2.94 -6.28 -3.39
N GLY A 78 3.19 -6.12 -2.10
CA GLY A 78 4.03 -5.05 -1.61
C GLY A 78 5.33 -5.61 -1.08
N THR A 79 6.42 -4.89 -1.31
CA THR A 79 7.73 -5.25 -0.79
C THR A 79 8.37 -4.04 -0.16
N GLY A 80 9.22 -4.29 0.82
CA GLY A 80 9.96 -3.22 1.46
C GLY A 80 10.93 -3.80 2.44
N THR A 81 11.72 -2.94 3.03
CA THR A 81 12.69 -3.32 4.05
C THR A 81 12.30 -2.60 5.33
N PHE A 82 11.94 -3.38 6.34
CA PHE A 82 11.64 -2.84 7.66
C PHE A 82 12.95 -2.40 8.30
N THR A 83 12.99 -1.16 8.78
CA THR A 83 14.19 -0.64 9.42
C THR A 83 13.95 -0.45 10.90
N ALA A 84 14.90 -0.86 11.70
CA ALA A 84 14.87 -0.67 13.14
C ALA A 84 16.26 -0.31 13.58
N GLU A 85 16.34 0.61 14.54
CA GLU A 85 17.63 1.08 15.04
C GLU A 85 18.42 -0.09 15.61
N GLY A 86 19.68 -0.19 15.24
CA GLY A 86 20.55 -1.24 15.74
C GLY A 86 20.42 -2.58 15.04
N HIS A 87 19.60 -2.63 13.98
CA HIS A 87 19.42 -3.88 13.23
C HIS A 87 19.63 -3.65 11.74
N PRO A 88 20.15 -4.65 11.05
CA PRO A 88 20.09 -4.60 9.58
C PRO A 88 18.63 -4.64 9.15
N GLY A 89 18.37 -4.15 7.98
CA GLY A 89 17.01 -4.14 7.47
C GLY A 89 16.45 -5.54 7.33
N VAL A 90 15.14 -5.67 7.49
CA VAL A 90 14.45 -6.94 7.32
C VAL A 90 13.57 -6.83 6.08
N PRO A 91 13.87 -7.58 5.01
CA PRO A 91 13.00 -7.55 3.84
C PRO A 91 11.68 -8.21 4.14
N ILE A 92 10.60 -7.60 3.70
CA ILE A 92 9.27 -8.16 3.85
C ILE A 92 8.55 -8.16 2.51
N ARG A 93 7.59 -9.06 2.40
CA ARG A 93 6.72 -9.15 1.25
C ARG A 93 5.33 -9.47 1.77
N MET A 94 4.35 -8.73 1.31
CA MET A 94 2.97 -8.97 1.73
C MET A 94 2.03 -8.84 0.55
N GLN A 95 0.88 -9.47 0.67
CA GLN A 95 -0.15 -9.38 -0.36
C GLN A 95 -1.42 -8.84 0.26
N GLY A 96 -2.17 -8.13 -0.55
CA GLY A 96 -3.43 -7.57 -0.10
C GLY A 96 -4.34 -7.28 -1.26
N ALA A 97 -5.49 -6.75 -0.93
CA ALA A 97 -6.46 -6.28 -1.91
C ALA A 97 -6.98 -4.94 -1.45
N THR A 98 -7.29 -4.09 -2.40
CA THR A 98 -7.79 -2.76 -2.11
C THR A 98 -9.08 -2.54 -2.87
N VAL A 99 -10.05 -1.95 -2.20
CA VAL A 99 -11.31 -1.56 -2.82
C VAL A 99 -11.34 -0.04 -2.87
N ILE A 100 -11.52 0.51 -4.06
CA ILE A 100 -11.61 1.96 -4.21
C ILE A 100 -12.92 2.34 -4.89
N GLU A 101 -13.39 3.54 -4.54
CA GLU A 101 -14.47 4.20 -5.26
C GLU A 101 -13.90 5.51 -5.79
N VAL A 102 -14.37 5.91 -6.95
CA VAL A 102 -13.87 7.13 -7.58
C VAL A 102 -15.02 8.03 -8.02
N ASP A 103 -14.73 9.29 -8.17
CA ASP A 103 -15.71 10.25 -8.69
C ASP A 103 -15.65 10.28 -10.23
N ALA A 104 -16.40 11.20 -10.83
CA ALA A 104 -16.49 11.32 -12.28
C ALA A 104 -15.16 11.66 -12.94
N ASP A 105 -14.25 12.23 -12.19
CA ASP A 105 -12.91 12.57 -12.71
C ASP A 105 -11.89 11.47 -12.44
N GLY A 106 -12.32 10.35 -11.89
CA GLY A 106 -11.41 9.25 -11.58
C GLY A 106 -10.62 9.45 -10.31
N LYS A 107 -10.97 10.43 -9.48
CA LYS A 107 -10.31 10.67 -8.22
C LYS A 107 -10.92 9.81 -7.14
N VAL A 108 -10.07 9.28 -6.25
CA VAL A 108 -10.51 8.34 -5.23
C VAL A 108 -11.32 9.06 -4.16
N THR A 109 -12.53 8.57 -3.91
CA THR A 109 -13.37 9.07 -2.82
C THR A 109 -13.25 8.18 -1.59
N SER A 110 -12.98 6.88 -1.78
CA SER A 110 -12.70 6.01 -0.64
C SER A 110 -11.71 4.93 -1.07
N TRP A 111 -10.86 4.53 -0.14
CA TRP A 111 -9.80 3.56 -0.35
C TRP A 111 -9.73 2.68 0.89
N ARG A 112 -9.92 1.40 0.72
CA ARG A 112 -9.85 0.48 1.87
C ARG A 112 -8.95 -0.69 1.52
N ASP A 113 -7.90 -0.85 2.32
CA ASP A 113 -6.97 -1.96 2.17
C ASP A 113 -7.42 -3.13 3.04
N TYR A 114 -7.32 -4.32 2.47
CA TYR A 114 -7.54 -5.59 3.18
C TYR A 114 -6.25 -6.38 3.09
N LEU A 115 -5.72 -6.76 4.23
CA LEU A 115 -4.50 -7.57 4.26
C LEU A 115 -4.42 -8.29 5.59
N ASP A 116 -3.61 -9.33 5.62
CA ASP A 116 -3.35 -10.06 6.84
C ASP A 116 -2.12 -9.41 7.49
N THR A 117 -2.34 -8.69 8.59
CA THR A 117 -1.24 -8.00 9.26
C THR A 117 -0.25 -8.95 9.91
N ASN A 118 -0.61 -10.21 10.08
CA ASN A 118 0.34 -11.19 10.59
C ASN A 118 1.44 -11.50 9.58
N GLU A 119 1.16 -11.37 8.30
CA GLU A 119 2.15 -11.71 7.30
C GLU A 119 3.43 -10.88 7.43
N PRO A 120 3.36 -9.55 7.39
CA PRO A 120 4.58 -8.76 7.59
C PRO A 120 5.08 -8.84 9.03
N THR A 121 4.19 -8.94 10.02
CA THR A 121 4.60 -9.00 11.41
C THR A 121 5.48 -10.21 11.68
N GLN A 122 5.09 -11.37 11.15
CA GLN A 122 5.87 -12.58 11.34
C GLN A 122 7.24 -12.49 10.67
N GLN A 123 7.28 -11.90 9.49
CA GLN A 123 8.55 -11.72 8.78
C GLN A 123 9.48 -10.78 9.55
N ILE A 124 8.93 -9.69 10.08
CA ILE A 124 9.73 -8.74 10.85
C ILE A 124 10.26 -9.40 12.13
N GLN A 125 9.39 -10.11 12.85
CA GLN A 125 9.80 -10.77 14.09
C GLN A 125 10.87 -11.82 13.83
N ALA A 126 10.70 -12.61 12.77
CA ALA A 126 11.68 -13.63 12.42
C ALA A 126 13.03 -13.00 12.07
N GLY A 127 13.00 -11.89 11.31
CA GLY A 127 14.23 -11.20 10.93
C GLY A 127 14.94 -10.58 12.12
N LEU A 128 14.18 -9.97 13.03
CA LEU A 128 14.79 -9.34 14.20
C LEU A 128 15.33 -10.39 15.16
N ALA A 129 14.58 -11.47 15.37
CA ALA A 129 15.03 -12.53 16.27
C ALA A 129 16.24 -13.23 15.71
N GLY A 130 16.27 -13.40 14.40
CA GLY A 130 17.31 -14.06 13.76
C GLY A 130 18.46 -13.25 13.65
N GLY A 131 18.43 -12.05 13.97
CA GLY A 131 19.43 -11.20 13.64
C GLY A 131 20.68 -11.86 13.42
N ALA A 132 20.79 -12.87 13.96
CA ALA A 132 21.84 -13.55 13.67
C ALA A 132 21.61 -14.43 12.71
N PRO A 133 22.19 -14.52 12.01
CA PRO A 133 21.97 -15.29 10.93
C PRO A 133 21.84 -16.58 11.25
N SER A 134 21.67 -16.87 11.67
CA SER A 134 21.51 -17.88 11.80
C SER A 134 21.56 -18.81 11.33
N ALA A 135 21.65 -18.97 11.28
CA ALA A 135 21.83 -19.71 10.81
C ALA A 135 21.24 -20.77 10.81
N THR A 136 20.70 -20.96 11.00
CA THR A 136 20.09 -21.86 11.07
C THR A 136 19.97 -22.56 10.19
N PRO A 137 20.15 -23.17 9.98
CA PRO A 137 20.00 -23.79 9.12
C PRO A 137 19.11 -24.41 8.89
N ASP A 138 18.74 -24.48 8.81
CA ASP A 138 17.89 -25.05 8.49
C ASP A 138 17.81 -25.67 8.33
#